data_7edf251772d52ef53a6e304d5075aa0a
#
_entry.id   7edf251772d52ef53a6e304d5075aa0a
#
_cell.length_a   1.000
_cell.length_b   1.000
_cell.length_c   1.000
_cell.angle_alpha   90.00
_cell.angle_beta   90.00
_cell.angle_gamma   90.00
#
_symmetry.space_group_name_H-M   'P 1'
#
loop_
_entity.id
_entity.type
_entity.pdbx_description
1 polymer ?
#
loop_
_entity_poly.entity_id
_entity_poly.type
_entity_poly.pdbx_seq_one_letter_code
_entity_poly.pdbx_strand_id
1 'polypeptide(L)'
;MKAIYSYKILDKFWKERTEDFFKLAKTSVEYASKLYPTKLYTDQASKEVFDKHGIVFDEYFIDDEAFQDVNEHTYGLSKFKIFLNEDSPYVQMDLDTILLQQVNTKHAITYGYREIDFRGVFYDSLENLQPNPEEKQIHMDYVEKYYWKYFMLMDKKFQDKKLIHFTNTYPSNSLMVVNNPSLIKEAAKNVLKLIEGDYRKYTVQFYEQYLLYALLKNYNAEIGFMYRKLPIIDLTKDYELGPILAYKFLHLDTYNRDPNTMELVNKLYNNLNLNEQLI
;
A
#
# COMPACT_ATOMS: atom_id res chain seq x y z
N MET A 1 2.89 -6.61 -18.08
CA MET A 1 2.76 -5.94 -16.76
C MET A 1 3.29 -6.92 -15.73
N LYS A 2 3.95 -6.45 -14.67
CA LYS A 2 4.46 -7.28 -13.55
C LYS A 2 3.77 -6.84 -12.26
N ALA A 3 3.63 -7.75 -11.30
CA ALA A 3 3.30 -7.42 -9.92
C ALA A 3 4.61 -7.16 -9.16
N ILE A 4 4.78 -5.95 -8.62
CA ILE A 4 6.04 -5.50 -8.04
C ILE A 4 5.85 -5.15 -6.58
N TYR A 5 6.70 -5.71 -5.76
CA TYR A 5 6.78 -5.50 -4.32
C TYR A 5 8.06 -4.76 -3.97
N SER A 6 8.04 -4.01 -2.91
CA SER A 6 9.24 -3.45 -2.32
C SER A 6 9.20 -3.62 -0.80
N TYR A 7 10.23 -4.21 -0.25
CA TYR A 7 10.28 -4.46 1.17
C TYR A 7 11.71 -4.57 1.69
N LYS A 8 11.94 -3.99 2.87
CA LYS A 8 13.13 -4.23 3.68
C LYS A 8 12.72 -4.74 5.04
N ILE A 9 13.28 -5.86 5.47
CA ILE A 9 13.07 -6.39 6.80
C ILE A 9 13.90 -5.57 7.79
N LEU A 10 13.22 -4.94 8.74
CA LEU A 10 13.82 -4.06 9.73
C LEU A 10 13.79 -4.75 11.11
N ASP A 11 14.88 -4.68 11.87
CA ASP A 11 15.03 -5.36 13.16
C ASP A 11 13.89 -5.10 14.14
N LYS A 12 13.37 -3.86 14.18
CA LYS A 12 12.26 -3.50 15.03
C LYS A 12 10.97 -4.20 14.64
N PHE A 13 10.65 -4.22 13.35
CA PHE A 13 9.47 -4.91 12.84
C PHE A 13 9.67 -6.42 12.75
N TRP A 14 10.91 -6.87 12.64
CA TRP A 14 11.25 -8.30 12.61
C TRP A 14 10.80 -9.04 13.86
N LYS A 15 11.02 -8.46 15.03
CA LYS A 15 10.60 -9.05 16.32
C LYS A 15 9.09 -9.17 16.46
N GLU A 16 8.35 -8.37 15.72
CA GLU A 16 6.88 -8.36 15.65
C GLU A 16 6.35 -9.20 14.47
N ARG A 17 7.23 -9.58 13.50
CA ARG A 17 6.86 -10.41 12.34
C ARG A 17 6.82 -11.86 12.76
N THR A 18 5.61 -12.36 12.83
CA THR A 18 5.32 -13.77 13.17
C THR A 18 5.27 -14.62 11.90
N GLU A 19 5.18 -15.93 12.07
CA GLU A 19 4.90 -16.88 10.98
C GLU A 19 3.66 -16.47 10.18
N ASP A 20 2.67 -15.85 10.83
CA ASP A 20 1.45 -15.33 10.19
C ASP A 20 1.75 -14.26 9.14
N PHE A 21 2.70 -13.35 9.41
CA PHE A 21 3.13 -12.37 8.40
C PHE A 21 3.71 -13.06 7.16
N PHE A 22 4.62 -14.03 7.36
CA PHE A 22 5.23 -14.70 6.21
C PHE A 22 4.22 -15.56 5.46
N LYS A 23 3.26 -16.15 6.14
CA LYS A 23 2.17 -16.86 5.51
C LYS A 23 1.28 -15.93 4.67
N LEU A 24 0.94 -14.76 5.19
CA LEU A 24 0.20 -13.73 4.45
C LEU A 24 1.00 -13.25 3.24
N ALA A 25 2.27 -12.90 3.42
CA ALA A 25 3.16 -12.46 2.34
C ALA A 25 3.29 -13.54 1.25
N LYS A 26 3.48 -14.80 1.65
CA LYS A 26 3.53 -15.95 0.74
C LYS A 26 2.23 -16.06 -0.06
N THR A 27 1.09 -16.04 0.61
CA THR A 27 -0.24 -16.07 -0.03
C THR A 27 -0.40 -14.94 -1.03
N SER A 28 0.00 -13.71 -0.66
CA SER A 28 -0.04 -12.54 -1.55
C SER A 28 0.77 -12.79 -2.84
N VAL A 29 2.02 -13.23 -2.70
CA VAL A 29 2.91 -13.46 -3.84
C VAL A 29 2.41 -14.61 -4.72
N GLU A 30 1.95 -15.71 -4.15
CA GLU A 30 1.42 -16.86 -4.88
C GLU A 30 0.14 -16.52 -5.66
N TYR A 31 -0.77 -15.71 -5.11
CA TYR A 31 -1.94 -15.23 -5.87
C TYR A 31 -1.52 -14.30 -7.01
N ALA A 32 -0.61 -13.37 -6.75
CA ALA A 32 -0.13 -12.45 -7.78
C ALA A 32 0.62 -13.19 -8.90
N SER A 33 1.41 -14.22 -8.60
CA SER A 33 2.17 -14.99 -9.58
C SER A 33 1.30 -15.76 -10.58
N LYS A 34 0.05 -16.11 -10.20
CA LYS A 34 -0.94 -16.69 -11.13
C LYS A 34 -1.48 -15.69 -12.16
N LEU A 35 -1.29 -14.40 -11.91
CA LEU A 35 -1.85 -13.33 -12.73
C LEU A 35 -0.78 -12.53 -13.48
N TYR A 36 0.39 -12.36 -12.88
CA TYR A 36 1.51 -11.57 -13.40
C TYR A 36 2.85 -12.14 -12.94
N PRO A 37 3.92 -12.03 -13.74
CA PRO A 37 5.27 -12.22 -13.24
C PRO A 37 5.51 -11.31 -12.04
N THR A 38 6.12 -11.83 -10.97
CA THR A 38 6.37 -11.14 -9.71
C THR A 38 7.79 -10.61 -9.62
N LYS A 39 7.99 -9.45 -9.01
CA LYS A 39 9.32 -8.86 -8.80
C LYS A 39 9.42 -8.25 -7.40
N LEU A 40 10.53 -8.47 -6.72
CA LEU A 40 10.82 -7.86 -5.42
C LEU A 40 12.00 -6.88 -5.52
N TYR A 41 11.79 -5.68 -4.99
CA TYR A 41 12.85 -4.70 -4.70
C TYR A 41 13.22 -4.81 -3.22
N THR A 42 14.48 -5.13 -2.91
CA THR A 42 14.90 -5.41 -1.54
C THR A 42 16.43 -5.34 -1.38
N ASP A 43 16.92 -5.46 -0.15
CA ASP A 43 18.33 -5.74 0.14
C ASP A 43 18.61 -7.25 0.23
N GLN A 44 19.89 -7.62 0.23
CA GLN A 44 20.32 -9.02 0.26
C GLN A 44 19.84 -9.73 1.53
N ALA A 45 19.95 -9.08 2.69
CA ALA A 45 19.54 -9.66 3.97
C ALA A 45 18.04 -9.99 4.00
N SER A 46 17.20 -9.09 3.49
CA SER A 46 15.75 -9.32 3.41
C SER A 46 15.40 -10.44 2.44
N LYS A 47 16.11 -10.54 1.30
CA LYS A 47 15.92 -11.64 0.35
C LYS A 47 16.17 -13.00 1.01
N GLU A 48 17.28 -13.14 1.75
CA GLU A 48 17.62 -14.40 2.44
C GLU A 48 16.53 -14.82 3.42
N VAL A 49 15.90 -13.85 4.09
CA VAL A 49 14.79 -14.14 5.00
C VAL A 49 13.55 -14.60 4.23
N PHE A 50 13.19 -13.97 3.12
CA PHE A 50 12.07 -14.42 2.28
C PHE A 50 12.32 -15.82 1.75
N ASP A 51 13.53 -16.12 1.26
CA ASP A 51 13.90 -17.44 0.78
C ASP A 51 13.75 -18.51 1.89
N LYS A 52 14.19 -18.21 3.11
CA LYS A 52 14.03 -19.09 4.27
C LYS A 52 12.58 -19.43 4.59
N HIS A 53 11.65 -18.51 4.33
CA HIS A 53 10.21 -18.73 4.52
C HIS A 53 9.52 -19.25 3.24
N GLY A 54 10.30 -19.61 2.22
CA GLY A 54 9.77 -20.16 0.96
C GLY A 54 8.92 -19.16 0.17
N ILE A 55 9.23 -17.86 0.25
CA ILE A 55 8.59 -16.80 -0.51
C ILE A 55 9.50 -16.47 -1.69
N VAL A 56 9.10 -16.87 -2.87
CA VAL A 56 9.92 -16.78 -4.09
C VAL A 56 9.25 -15.85 -5.09
N PHE A 57 10.03 -14.94 -5.67
CA PHE A 57 9.61 -14.05 -6.75
C PHE A 57 10.28 -14.46 -8.05
N ASP A 58 9.66 -14.18 -9.18
CA ASP A 58 10.23 -14.48 -10.51
C ASP A 58 11.46 -13.64 -10.79
N GLU A 59 11.50 -12.40 -10.27
CA GLU A 59 12.62 -11.47 -10.44
C GLU A 59 12.94 -10.76 -9.12
N TYR A 60 14.22 -10.38 -8.97
CA TYR A 60 14.71 -9.58 -7.84
C TYR A 60 15.50 -8.39 -8.35
N PHE A 61 15.27 -7.25 -7.69
CA PHE A 61 16.17 -6.11 -7.70
C PHE A 61 16.79 -6.00 -6.32
N ILE A 62 18.04 -6.42 -6.20
CA ILE A 62 18.78 -6.43 -4.94
C ILE A 62 19.81 -5.31 -4.99
N ASP A 63 19.69 -4.36 -4.05
CA ASP A 63 20.59 -3.21 -3.99
C ASP A 63 20.73 -2.73 -2.54
N ASP A 64 21.77 -3.19 -1.86
CA ASP A 64 22.01 -2.87 -0.46
C ASP A 64 22.27 -1.37 -0.25
N GLU A 65 22.92 -0.70 -1.21
CA GLU A 65 23.19 0.73 -1.16
C GLU A 65 21.89 1.53 -1.29
N ALA A 66 21.03 1.17 -2.25
CA ALA A 66 19.74 1.83 -2.45
C ALA A 66 18.80 1.69 -1.24
N PHE A 67 18.98 0.64 -0.42
CA PHE A 67 18.14 0.39 0.76
C PHE A 67 18.78 0.87 2.09
N GLN A 68 19.95 1.53 2.08
CA GLN A 68 20.58 2.01 3.31
C GLN A 68 19.71 3.02 4.08
N ASP A 69 19.01 3.91 3.38
CA ASP A 69 18.11 4.92 3.97
C ASP A 69 16.77 4.37 4.41
N VAL A 70 16.43 3.14 4.06
CA VAL A 70 15.19 2.50 4.49
C VAL A 70 15.35 1.95 5.90
N ASN A 71 14.66 2.55 6.84
CA ASN A 71 14.67 2.20 8.27
C ASN A 71 13.25 2.33 8.86
N GLU A 72 13.12 2.14 10.16
CA GLU A 72 11.83 2.16 10.86
C GLU A 72 11.04 3.48 10.76
N HIS A 73 11.69 4.59 10.41
CA HIS A 73 11.06 5.90 10.21
C HIS A 73 10.85 6.23 8.73
N THR A 74 11.50 5.49 7.84
CA THR A 74 11.56 5.78 6.40
C THR A 74 11.16 4.57 5.56
N TYR A 75 10.50 3.57 6.13
CA TYR A 75 10.17 2.30 5.44
C TYR A 75 9.41 2.49 4.12
N GLY A 76 8.58 3.53 4.00
CA GLY A 76 7.89 3.87 2.76
C GLY A 76 8.81 4.30 1.63
N LEU A 77 10.08 4.67 1.90
CA LEU A 77 11.06 4.94 0.86
C LEU A 77 11.35 3.70 0.00
N SER A 78 11.09 2.51 0.52
CA SER A 78 11.22 1.28 -0.25
C SER A 78 10.36 1.30 -1.53
N LYS A 79 9.12 1.82 -1.49
CA LYS A 79 8.24 1.95 -2.65
C LYS A 79 8.79 2.94 -3.68
N PHE A 80 9.49 3.98 -3.23
CA PHE A 80 10.14 4.93 -4.15
C PHE A 80 11.21 4.27 -5.00
N LYS A 81 11.83 3.17 -4.53
CA LYS A 81 12.77 2.40 -5.36
C LYS A 81 12.07 1.80 -6.59
N ILE A 82 10.81 1.36 -6.47
CA ILE A 82 10.00 0.93 -7.61
C ILE A 82 9.72 2.12 -8.54
N PHE A 83 9.17 3.22 -7.98
CA PHE A 83 8.76 4.38 -8.76
C PHE A 83 9.89 5.01 -9.57
N LEU A 84 11.11 4.95 -9.06
CA LEU A 84 12.29 5.52 -9.70
C LEU A 84 12.93 4.60 -10.75
N ASN A 85 12.74 3.30 -10.67
CA ASN A 85 13.47 2.33 -11.49
C ASN A 85 12.61 1.64 -12.55
N GLU A 86 11.28 1.56 -12.39
CA GLU A 86 10.44 0.90 -13.39
C GLU A 86 10.09 1.84 -14.55
N ASP A 87 10.26 1.33 -15.79
CA ASP A 87 10.00 2.07 -17.02
C ASP A 87 8.83 1.48 -17.85
N SER A 88 8.34 0.31 -17.47
CA SER A 88 7.20 -0.36 -18.11
C SER A 88 6.00 -0.40 -17.18
N PRO A 89 4.76 -0.47 -17.67
CA PRO A 89 3.56 -0.58 -16.83
C PRO A 89 3.62 -1.75 -15.85
N TYR A 90 3.18 -1.51 -14.60
CA TYR A 90 3.24 -2.47 -13.50
C TYR A 90 2.09 -2.31 -12.51
N VAL A 91 1.94 -3.32 -11.66
CA VAL A 91 1.09 -3.29 -10.46
C VAL A 91 2.00 -3.27 -9.24
N GLN A 92 2.04 -2.17 -8.49
CA GLN A 92 2.72 -2.13 -7.19
C GLN A 92 1.80 -2.68 -6.12
N MET A 93 2.34 -3.51 -5.23
CA MET A 93 1.59 -4.19 -4.18
C MET A 93 2.34 -4.19 -2.85
N ASP A 94 1.59 -4.12 -1.75
CA ASP A 94 2.09 -4.44 -0.43
C ASP A 94 1.97 -5.96 -0.15
N LEU A 95 2.82 -6.49 0.73
CA LEU A 95 2.85 -7.92 1.05
C LEU A 95 1.60 -8.42 1.81
N ASP A 96 0.80 -7.50 2.33
CA ASP A 96 -0.50 -7.77 2.98
C ASP A 96 -1.70 -7.55 2.04
N THR A 97 -1.43 -7.42 0.75
CA THR A 97 -2.45 -7.26 -0.28
C THR A 97 -2.51 -8.51 -1.17
N ILE A 98 -3.67 -9.16 -1.21
CA ILE A 98 -3.89 -10.36 -2.03
C ILE A 98 -4.64 -9.96 -3.29
N LEU A 99 -4.03 -10.12 -4.45
CA LEU A 99 -4.64 -9.84 -5.75
C LEU A 99 -5.40 -11.08 -6.25
N LEU A 100 -6.72 -10.98 -6.37
CA LEU A 100 -7.58 -12.11 -6.72
C LEU A 100 -7.93 -12.19 -8.20
N GLN A 101 -7.83 -11.07 -8.92
CA GLN A 101 -8.15 -10.98 -10.34
C GLN A 101 -7.19 -10.05 -11.06
N GLN A 102 -6.99 -10.26 -12.35
CA GLN A 102 -6.23 -9.31 -13.18
C GLN A 102 -6.88 -7.91 -13.13
N VAL A 103 -6.03 -6.90 -13.02
CA VAL A 103 -6.47 -5.51 -13.01
C VAL A 103 -6.13 -4.87 -14.36
N ASN A 104 -7.14 -4.37 -15.03
CA ASN A 104 -7.00 -3.63 -16.28
C ASN A 104 -7.68 -2.28 -16.11
N THR A 105 -6.93 -1.20 -16.25
CA THR A 105 -7.44 0.17 -16.09
C THR A 105 -6.93 1.03 -17.24
N LYS A 106 -7.71 2.07 -17.60
CA LYS A 106 -7.35 3.03 -18.66
C LYS A 106 -6.63 4.26 -18.12
N HIS A 107 -6.68 4.48 -16.82
CA HIS A 107 -6.07 5.66 -16.20
C HIS A 107 -4.55 5.54 -16.15
N ALA A 108 -3.85 6.66 -16.20
CA ALA A 108 -2.39 6.70 -16.06
C ALA A 108 -1.92 6.05 -14.74
N ILE A 109 -2.66 6.33 -13.66
CA ILE A 109 -2.46 5.74 -12.33
C ILE A 109 -3.83 5.31 -11.79
N THR A 110 -3.92 4.09 -11.24
CA THR A 110 -5.13 3.63 -10.55
C THR A 110 -4.76 3.07 -9.19
N TYR A 111 -5.33 3.64 -8.15
CA TYR A 111 -5.20 3.17 -6.78
C TYR A 111 -6.24 2.10 -6.45
N GLY A 112 -5.92 1.23 -5.51
CA GLY A 112 -6.86 0.21 -5.04
C GLY A 112 -8.14 0.80 -4.48
N TYR A 113 -8.01 1.74 -3.54
CA TYR A 113 -9.16 2.42 -2.94
C TYR A 113 -8.75 3.78 -2.35
N ARG A 114 -9.75 4.57 -1.96
CA ARG A 114 -9.55 5.78 -1.15
C ARG A 114 -9.48 5.38 0.31
N GLU A 115 -8.38 5.69 0.97
CA GLU A 115 -8.19 5.35 2.38
C GLU A 115 -8.93 6.34 3.29
N ILE A 116 -8.72 7.63 3.06
CA ILE A 116 -9.43 8.69 3.79
C ILE A 116 -10.01 9.68 2.79
N ASP A 117 -11.28 9.98 2.95
CA ASP A 117 -11.90 11.19 2.45
C ASP A 117 -12.15 12.09 3.66
N PHE A 118 -11.35 13.15 3.82
CA PHE A 118 -11.49 14.07 4.95
C PHE A 118 -12.89 14.70 5.03
N ARG A 119 -13.65 14.72 3.94
CA ARG A 119 -15.08 15.06 3.94
C ARG A 119 -15.95 13.87 4.32
N GLY A 120 -15.64 12.69 3.80
CA GLY A 120 -16.46 11.48 3.98
C GLY A 120 -16.26 10.81 5.34
N VAL A 121 -15.06 10.78 5.90
CA VAL A 121 -14.85 10.30 7.29
C VAL A 121 -15.63 11.18 8.28
N PHE A 122 -15.77 12.47 7.99
CA PHE A 122 -16.63 13.34 8.78
C PHE A 122 -18.13 13.16 8.51
N TYR A 123 -18.54 12.86 7.28
CA TYR A 123 -19.96 12.85 6.92
C TYR A 123 -20.56 11.43 6.83
N ASP A 124 -19.85 10.45 6.27
CA ASP A 124 -20.37 9.07 6.15
C ASP A 124 -20.37 8.32 7.50
N SER A 125 -19.41 8.59 8.37
CA SER A 125 -19.42 8.07 9.73
C SER A 125 -20.44 8.79 10.62
N LEU A 126 -20.80 10.05 10.29
CA LEU A 126 -21.81 10.80 11.02
C LEU A 126 -23.24 10.41 10.63
N GLU A 127 -23.46 9.95 9.38
CA GLU A 127 -24.80 9.58 8.92
C GLU A 127 -25.14 8.10 9.16
N ASN A 128 -24.15 7.19 9.14
CA ASN A 128 -24.39 5.74 9.19
C ASN A 128 -23.93 5.03 10.46
N LEU A 129 -23.02 5.63 11.21
CA LEU A 129 -22.67 5.20 12.56
C LEU A 129 -22.87 6.43 13.43
N GLN A 130 -23.72 6.34 14.45
CA GLN A 130 -23.61 7.33 15.52
C GLN A 130 -22.31 7.03 16.26
N PRO A 131 -21.17 7.62 15.87
CA PRO A 131 -19.92 7.31 16.53
C PRO A 131 -20.04 7.81 17.95
N ASN A 132 -19.65 6.99 18.90
CA ASN A 132 -19.41 7.39 20.26
C ASN A 132 -18.59 8.70 20.23
N PRO A 133 -18.96 9.75 20.98
CA PRO A 133 -18.20 11.00 21.01
C PRO A 133 -16.70 10.81 21.26
N GLU A 134 -16.32 9.79 22.02
CA GLU A 134 -14.92 9.43 22.28
C GLU A 134 -14.20 8.90 21.03
N GLU A 135 -14.82 8.05 20.24
CA GLU A 135 -14.24 7.53 18.98
C GLU A 135 -14.07 8.66 17.96
N LYS A 136 -15.04 9.59 17.92
CA LYS A 136 -14.96 10.78 17.09
C LYS A 136 -13.77 11.66 17.49
N GLN A 137 -13.55 11.87 18.79
CA GLN A 137 -12.44 12.67 19.28
C GLN A 137 -11.10 11.99 18.99
N ILE A 138 -10.98 10.68 19.23
CA ILE A 138 -9.78 9.90 18.89
C ILE A 138 -9.45 10.02 17.39
N HIS A 139 -10.47 9.96 16.52
CA HIS A 139 -10.29 10.10 15.08
C HIS A 139 -9.87 11.51 14.67
N MET A 140 -10.45 12.54 15.30
CA MET A 140 -10.05 13.92 15.10
C MET A 140 -8.62 14.18 15.57
N ASP A 141 -8.25 13.67 16.75
CA ASP A 141 -6.91 13.79 17.30
C ASP A 141 -5.87 13.08 16.41
N TYR A 142 -6.23 11.94 15.81
CA TYR A 142 -5.41 11.24 14.85
C TYR A 142 -5.19 12.06 13.58
N VAL A 143 -6.27 12.59 12.98
CA VAL A 143 -6.20 13.44 11.79
C VAL A 143 -5.40 14.72 12.09
N GLU A 144 -5.65 15.38 13.21
CA GLU A 144 -4.93 16.59 13.61
C GLU A 144 -3.46 16.30 13.89
N LYS A 145 -3.15 15.22 14.60
CA LYS A 145 -1.79 14.85 14.99
C LYS A 145 -0.93 14.43 13.79
N TYR A 146 -1.47 13.63 12.87
CA TYR A 146 -0.68 12.99 11.82
C TYR A 146 -0.79 13.66 10.46
N TYR A 147 -1.85 14.45 10.20
CA TYR A 147 -2.07 15.08 8.91
C TYR A 147 -2.08 16.60 8.98
N TRP A 148 -2.87 17.18 9.87
CA TRP A 148 -3.05 18.62 9.92
C TRP A 148 -1.79 19.36 10.35
N LYS A 149 -1.07 18.84 11.33
CA LYS A 149 0.18 19.43 11.80
C LYS A 149 1.25 19.42 10.71
N TYR A 150 1.37 18.31 9.98
CA TYR A 150 2.32 18.21 8.87
C TYR A 150 1.88 19.03 7.67
N PHE A 151 0.58 19.07 7.41
CA PHE A 151 -0.03 19.90 6.40
C PHE A 151 0.28 21.39 6.61
N MET A 152 0.11 21.92 7.82
CA MET A 152 0.42 23.32 8.15
C MET A 152 1.92 23.62 8.08
N LEU A 153 2.78 22.67 8.44
CA LEU A 153 4.24 22.82 8.29
C LEU A 153 4.67 22.85 6.83
N MET A 154 4.02 22.06 5.99
CA MET A 154 4.27 21.99 4.57
C MET A 154 3.64 23.16 3.82
N ASP A 155 2.49 23.66 4.29
CA ASP A 155 1.76 24.75 3.67
C ASP A 155 2.67 25.96 3.44
N LYS A 156 3.44 26.38 4.43
CA LYS A 156 4.38 27.50 4.31
C LYS A 156 5.48 27.26 3.29
N LYS A 157 5.96 26.03 3.14
CA LYS A 157 7.00 25.61 2.18
C LYS A 157 6.46 25.44 0.76
N PHE A 158 5.16 25.14 0.61
CA PHE A 158 4.50 24.79 -0.65
C PHE A 158 3.53 25.86 -1.15
N GLN A 159 2.96 26.69 -0.28
CA GLN A 159 2.13 27.83 -0.68
C GLN A 159 2.89 28.77 -1.63
N ASP A 160 4.17 29.02 -1.37
CA ASP A 160 5.03 29.85 -2.20
C ASP A 160 5.26 29.27 -3.61
N LYS A 161 5.00 27.98 -3.83
CA LYS A 161 5.30 27.28 -5.08
C LYS A 161 4.08 26.91 -5.92
N LYS A 162 2.85 27.21 -5.50
CA LYS A 162 1.60 26.80 -6.17
C LYS A 162 1.51 25.28 -6.48
N LEU A 163 2.20 24.45 -5.70
CA LEU A 163 2.48 23.05 -6.03
C LEU A 163 1.43 22.06 -5.51
N ILE A 164 0.45 22.50 -4.69
CA ILE A 164 -0.46 21.56 -4.06
C ILE A 164 -1.89 22.04 -4.15
N HIS A 165 -2.70 21.37 -4.95
CA HIS A 165 -4.14 21.36 -4.75
C HIS A 165 -4.45 20.46 -3.58
N PHE A 166 -4.85 21.05 -2.47
CA PHE A 166 -5.31 20.30 -1.31
C PHE A 166 -6.44 19.38 -1.70
N THR A 167 -6.20 18.10 -1.62
CA THR A 167 -7.25 17.12 -1.81
C THR A 167 -7.76 16.70 -0.44
N ASN A 168 -9.08 16.65 -0.27
CA ASN A 168 -9.67 16.11 0.96
C ASN A 168 -9.59 14.57 1.02
N THR A 169 -8.90 13.96 0.08
CA THR A 169 -8.84 12.53 -0.10
C THR A 169 -7.41 12.13 -0.36
N TYR A 170 -6.93 11.07 0.25
CA TYR A 170 -5.72 10.40 -0.21
C TYR A 170 -5.97 8.91 -0.45
N PRO A 171 -5.25 8.30 -1.39
CA PRO A 171 -5.39 6.91 -1.72
C PRO A 171 -4.61 6.03 -0.76
N SER A 172 -5.00 4.76 -0.67
CA SER A 172 -4.11 3.72 -0.19
C SER A 172 -3.13 3.30 -1.28
N ASN A 173 -1.86 3.22 -0.93
CA ASN A 173 -0.80 2.70 -1.79
C ASN A 173 -0.56 1.20 -1.57
N SER A 174 -1.48 0.49 -0.93
CA SER A 174 -1.38 -0.97 -0.77
C SER A 174 -1.46 -1.72 -2.10
N LEU A 175 -2.19 -1.12 -3.07
CA LEU A 175 -2.24 -1.56 -4.46
C LEU A 175 -2.35 -0.36 -5.39
N MET A 176 -1.46 -0.30 -6.37
CA MET A 176 -1.46 0.76 -7.37
C MET A 176 -1.10 0.20 -8.76
N VAL A 177 -1.95 0.44 -9.75
CA VAL A 177 -1.66 0.14 -11.16
C VAL A 177 -1.05 1.38 -11.79
N VAL A 178 0.13 1.24 -12.34
CA VAL A 178 0.90 2.30 -13.00
C VAL A 178 0.98 2.00 -14.49
N ASN A 179 0.15 2.66 -15.28
CA ASN A 179 0.19 2.57 -16.75
C ASN A 179 1.14 3.61 -17.37
N ASN A 180 1.44 4.69 -16.62
CA ASN A 180 2.41 5.70 -17.03
C ASN A 180 3.57 5.81 -16.02
N PRO A 181 4.61 4.98 -16.14
CA PRO A 181 5.76 4.99 -15.23
C PRO A 181 6.53 6.30 -15.22
N SER A 182 6.65 7.00 -16.34
CA SER A 182 7.38 8.28 -16.39
C SER A 182 6.73 9.34 -15.52
N LEU A 183 5.41 9.36 -15.45
CA LEU A 183 4.65 10.30 -14.63
C LEU A 183 4.87 10.06 -13.14
N ILE A 184 4.77 8.79 -12.69
CA ILE A 184 5.01 8.46 -11.27
C ILE A 184 6.48 8.68 -10.89
N LYS A 185 7.41 8.40 -11.78
CA LYS A 185 8.85 8.64 -11.60
C LYS A 185 9.15 10.13 -11.37
N GLU A 186 8.55 11.00 -12.15
CA GLU A 186 8.69 12.45 -11.99
C GLU A 186 8.09 12.92 -10.66
N ALA A 187 6.87 12.48 -10.33
CA ALA A 187 6.24 12.80 -9.07
C ALA A 187 7.08 12.31 -7.88
N ALA A 188 7.59 11.09 -7.92
CA ALA A 188 8.43 10.52 -6.88
C ALA A 188 9.73 11.32 -6.66
N LYS A 189 10.42 11.71 -7.75
CA LYS A 189 11.61 12.60 -7.67
C LYS A 189 11.30 13.92 -6.97
N ASN A 190 10.15 14.51 -7.27
CA ASN A 190 9.76 15.77 -6.68
C ASN A 190 9.33 15.61 -5.21
N VAL A 191 8.64 14.51 -4.84
CA VAL A 191 8.40 14.18 -3.43
C VAL A 191 9.71 14.12 -2.66
N LEU A 192 10.70 13.34 -3.15
CA LEU A 192 11.98 13.19 -2.47
C LEU A 192 12.71 14.50 -2.28
N LYS A 193 12.74 15.39 -3.30
CA LYS A 193 13.29 16.74 -3.17
C LYS A 193 12.59 17.59 -2.11
N LEU A 194 11.27 17.42 -1.98
CA LEU A 194 10.48 18.21 -1.06
C LEU A 194 10.69 17.80 0.40
N ILE A 195 10.93 16.51 0.64
CA ILE A 195 11.15 15.95 1.99
C ILE A 195 12.64 15.77 2.33
N GLU A 196 13.55 16.13 1.42
CA GLU A 196 15.00 15.97 1.60
C GLU A 196 15.48 16.58 2.93
N GLY A 197 16.20 15.77 3.72
CA GLY A 197 16.68 16.13 5.05
C GLY A 197 15.64 16.13 6.16
N ASP A 198 14.36 15.95 5.86
CA ASP A 198 13.25 16.09 6.80
C ASP A 198 12.44 14.80 7.03
N TYR A 199 12.93 13.63 6.56
CA TYR A 199 12.22 12.34 6.66
C TYR A 199 11.67 12.00 8.04
N ARG A 200 12.37 12.41 9.11
CA ARG A 200 11.94 12.17 10.49
C ARG A 200 10.80 13.07 10.95
N LYS A 201 10.53 14.15 10.21
CA LYS A 201 9.48 15.12 10.54
C LYS A 201 8.13 14.72 9.95
N TYR A 202 8.11 13.84 8.97
CA TYR A 202 6.91 13.44 8.26
C TYR A 202 6.59 11.97 8.48
N THR A 203 5.31 11.64 8.60
CA THR A 203 4.91 10.24 8.58
C THR A 203 5.07 9.68 7.17
N VAL A 204 5.32 8.37 7.09
CA VAL A 204 5.43 7.65 5.83
C VAL A 204 4.19 7.88 4.97
N GLN A 205 3.00 7.76 5.57
CA GLN A 205 1.72 7.96 4.90
C GLN A 205 1.61 9.35 4.27
N PHE A 206 2.19 10.36 4.91
CA PHE A 206 2.12 11.71 4.38
C PHE A 206 2.86 11.84 3.04
N TYR A 207 4.11 11.42 2.94
CA TYR A 207 4.86 11.60 1.70
C TYR A 207 4.57 10.51 0.66
N GLU A 208 4.35 9.28 1.08
CA GLU A 208 4.10 8.15 0.20
C GLU A 208 2.68 8.22 -0.41
N GLN A 209 1.69 8.50 0.39
CA GLN A 209 0.29 8.50 -0.04
C GLN A 209 -0.17 9.90 -0.45
N TYR A 210 -0.14 10.83 0.49
CA TYR A 210 -0.75 12.15 0.29
C TYR A 210 0.04 13.02 -0.67
N LEU A 211 1.33 13.24 -0.42
CA LEU A 211 2.15 14.17 -1.21
C LEU A 211 2.33 13.69 -2.65
N LEU A 212 2.58 12.39 -2.82
CA LEU A 212 2.67 11.77 -4.14
C LEU A 212 1.37 11.95 -4.93
N TYR A 213 0.23 11.68 -4.30
CA TYR A 213 -1.10 11.88 -4.93
C TYR A 213 -1.36 13.34 -5.28
N ALA A 214 -1.04 14.27 -4.37
CA ALA A 214 -1.21 15.70 -4.61
C ALA A 214 -0.39 16.20 -5.81
N LEU A 215 0.86 15.75 -5.95
CA LEU A 215 1.69 16.08 -7.11
C LEU A 215 1.15 15.48 -8.41
N LEU A 216 0.70 14.23 -8.40
CA LEU A 216 0.06 13.61 -9.56
C LEU A 216 -1.19 14.39 -10.01
N LYS A 217 -1.99 14.89 -9.05
CA LYS A 217 -3.13 15.76 -9.36
C LYS A 217 -2.69 17.09 -9.97
N ASN A 218 -1.61 17.68 -9.49
CA ASN A 218 -1.06 18.91 -10.07
C ASN A 218 -0.57 18.72 -11.51
N TYR A 219 -0.09 17.52 -11.85
CA TYR A 219 0.31 17.19 -13.22
C TYR A 219 -0.88 16.85 -14.11
N ASN A 220 -2.12 17.05 -13.65
CA ASN A 220 -3.35 16.66 -14.34
C ASN A 220 -3.37 15.18 -14.73
N ALA A 221 -2.75 14.33 -13.91
CA ALA A 221 -2.75 12.89 -14.15
C ALA A 221 -4.18 12.34 -14.15
N GLU A 222 -4.47 11.47 -15.11
CA GLU A 222 -5.69 10.67 -15.08
C GLU A 222 -5.59 9.62 -14.00
N ILE A 223 -6.23 9.88 -12.85
CA ILE A 223 -6.20 9.01 -11.67
C ILE A 223 -7.54 8.33 -11.48
N GLY A 224 -7.51 7.01 -11.38
CA GLY A 224 -8.66 6.15 -11.08
C GLY A 224 -8.57 5.50 -9.70
N PHE A 225 -9.69 4.91 -9.29
CA PHE A 225 -9.79 4.06 -8.10
C PHE A 225 -10.56 2.78 -8.46
N MET A 226 -10.09 1.61 -8.01
CA MET A 226 -10.81 0.35 -8.23
C MET A 226 -12.07 0.29 -7.37
N TYR A 227 -11.95 0.76 -6.12
CA TYR A 227 -13.06 0.89 -5.20
C TYR A 227 -13.13 2.29 -4.62
N ARG A 228 -14.35 2.76 -4.31
CA ARG A 228 -14.52 4.02 -3.59
C ARG A 228 -14.03 3.93 -2.15
N LYS A 229 -14.28 2.78 -1.51
CA LYS A 229 -13.84 2.41 -0.17
C LYS A 229 -13.31 0.98 -0.22
N LEU A 230 -12.45 0.61 0.73
CA LEU A 230 -12.03 -0.76 0.90
C LEU A 230 -13.27 -1.65 1.13
N PRO A 231 -13.43 -2.76 0.39
CA PRO A 231 -14.46 -3.74 0.69
C PRO A 231 -14.29 -4.24 2.13
N ILE A 232 -15.33 -4.04 2.95
CA ILE A 232 -15.34 -4.57 4.31
C ILE A 232 -15.85 -6.00 4.22
N ILE A 233 -15.00 -6.95 4.59
CA ILE A 233 -15.38 -8.34 4.76
C ILE A 233 -15.70 -8.53 6.24
N ASP A 234 -16.94 -8.91 6.53
CA ASP A 234 -17.34 -9.25 7.89
C ASP A 234 -16.75 -10.61 8.27
N LEU A 235 -15.56 -10.58 8.86
CA LEU A 235 -14.83 -11.77 9.28
C LEU A 235 -15.38 -12.43 10.55
N THR A 236 -16.41 -11.83 11.19
CA THR A 236 -17.06 -12.40 12.38
C THR A 236 -18.13 -13.43 12.04
N LYS A 237 -18.55 -13.50 10.77
CA LYS A 237 -19.56 -14.45 10.27
C LYS A 237 -18.89 -15.58 9.52
N ASP A 238 -19.50 -16.76 9.55
CA ASP A 238 -19.16 -17.83 8.62
C ASP A 238 -19.30 -17.32 7.19
N TYR A 239 -18.17 -17.14 6.52
CA TYR A 239 -18.14 -16.67 5.15
C TYR A 239 -17.69 -17.79 4.21
N GLU A 240 -18.37 -17.86 3.09
CA GLU A 240 -17.95 -18.71 1.97
C GLU A 240 -16.82 -18.03 1.20
N LEU A 241 -15.85 -18.80 0.74
CA LEU A 241 -14.72 -18.28 -0.02
C LEU A 241 -15.15 -17.74 -1.40
N GLY A 242 -16.20 -18.31 -2.01
CA GLY A 242 -16.67 -17.92 -3.32
C GLY A 242 -16.97 -16.42 -3.49
N PRO A 243 -17.79 -15.79 -2.63
CA PRO A 243 -18.04 -14.35 -2.67
C PRO A 243 -16.76 -13.50 -2.49
N ILE A 244 -15.80 -13.98 -1.68
CA ILE A 244 -14.53 -13.28 -1.46
C ILE A 244 -13.68 -13.29 -2.71
N LEU A 245 -13.60 -14.39 -3.43
CA LEU A 245 -12.87 -14.52 -4.69
C LEU A 245 -13.45 -13.65 -5.83
N ALA A 246 -14.67 -13.14 -5.66
CA ALA A 246 -15.26 -12.18 -6.59
C ALA A 246 -14.66 -10.75 -6.47
N TYR A 247 -13.96 -10.43 -5.39
CA TYR A 247 -13.25 -9.15 -5.28
C TYR A 247 -12.03 -9.14 -6.21
N LYS A 248 -11.58 -7.92 -6.60
CA LYS A 248 -10.35 -7.76 -7.38
C LYS A 248 -9.11 -7.97 -6.52
N PHE A 249 -9.16 -7.50 -5.30
CA PHE A 249 -8.08 -7.65 -4.31
C PHE A 249 -8.63 -7.50 -2.89
N LEU A 250 -7.83 -7.96 -1.93
CA LEU A 250 -8.02 -7.78 -0.50
C LEU A 250 -6.78 -7.08 0.06
N HIS A 251 -6.99 -6.10 0.94
CA HIS A 251 -5.92 -5.53 1.76
C HIS A 251 -6.15 -5.98 3.20
N LEU A 252 -5.22 -6.77 3.72
CA LEU A 252 -5.30 -7.38 5.03
C LEU A 252 -4.22 -6.75 5.91
N ASP A 253 -4.60 -5.72 6.65
CA ASP A 253 -3.67 -5.02 7.54
C ASP A 253 -3.10 -6.00 8.60
N THR A 254 -1.79 -6.26 8.50
CA THR A 254 -1.08 -7.18 9.41
C THR A 254 -0.92 -6.63 10.83
N TYR A 255 -1.16 -5.34 11.04
CA TYR A 255 -1.10 -4.76 12.39
C TYR A 255 -2.34 -5.11 13.22
N ASN A 256 -3.47 -5.34 12.57
CA ASN A 256 -4.65 -5.89 13.23
C ASN A 256 -4.50 -7.41 13.28
N ARG A 257 -3.92 -7.91 14.36
CA ARG A 257 -3.77 -9.36 14.66
C ARG A 257 -5.14 -9.99 14.96
N ASP A 258 -6.14 -9.71 14.12
CA ASP A 258 -7.43 -10.35 14.24
C ASP A 258 -7.30 -11.83 13.84
N PRO A 259 -7.59 -12.77 14.73
CA PRO A 259 -7.55 -14.19 14.43
C PRO A 259 -8.37 -14.56 13.19
N ASN A 260 -9.47 -13.85 12.93
CA ASN A 260 -10.31 -14.06 11.76
C ASN A 260 -9.60 -13.70 10.44
N THR A 261 -8.69 -12.71 10.46
CA THR A 261 -7.85 -12.39 9.29
C THR A 261 -6.97 -13.57 8.93
N MET A 262 -6.34 -14.21 9.91
CA MET A 262 -5.50 -15.38 9.66
C MET A 262 -6.29 -16.62 9.25
N GLU A 263 -7.52 -16.76 9.70
CA GLU A 263 -8.42 -17.81 9.20
C GLU A 263 -8.71 -17.62 7.71
N LEU A 264 -9.01 -16.38 7.29
CA LEU A 264 -9.18 -16.06 5.87
C LEU A 264 -7.91 -16.36 5.06
N VAL A 265 -6.74 -15.93 5.53
CA VAL A 265 -5.45 -16.23 4.89
C VAL A 265 -5.25 -17.75 4.75
N ASN A 266 -5.57 -18.52 5.79
CA ASN A 266 -5.49 -19.98 5.76
C ASN A 266 -6.44 -20.59 4.70
N LYS A 267 -7.66 -20.12 4.61
CA LYS A 267 -8.63 -20.56 3.60
C LYS A 267 -8.14 -20.24 2.18
N LEU A 268 -7.61 -19.03 1.96
CA LEU A 268 -7.05 -18.63 0.67
C LEU A 268 -5.82 -19.46 0.31
N TYR A 269 -4.90 -19.66 1.25
CA TYR A 269 -3.70 -20.46 1.04
C TYR A 269 -4.04 -21.91 0.69
N ASN A 270 -4.99 -22.51 1.40
CA ASN A 270 -5.44 -23.87 1.11
C ASN A 270 -6.12 -23.99 -0.25
N ASN A 271 -6.87 -22.96 -0.68
CA ASN A 271 -7.49 -22.92 -2.01
C ASN A 271 -6.46 -22.90 -3.14
N LEU A 272 -5.30 -22.26 -2.94
CA LEU A 272 -4.20 -22.32 -3.91
C LEU A 272 -3.72 -23.76 -4.13
N ASN A 273 -3.47 -24.48 -3.02
CA ASN A 273 -2.93 -25.84 -3.06
C ASN A 273 -3.92 -26.86 -3.63
N LEU A 274 -5.24 -26.67 -3.40
CA LEU A 274 -6.26 -27.55 -3.98
C LEU A 274 -6.36 -27.42 -5.51
N ASN A 275 -6.21 -26.21 -6.03
CA ASN A 275 -6.24 -25.98 -7.47
C ASN A 275 -5.00 -26.49 -8.20
N GLU A 276 -3.86 -26.62 -7.52
CA GLU A 276 -2.63 -27.22 -8.11
C GLU A 276 -2.71 -28.74 -8.19
N GLN A 277 -3.55 -29.39 -7.39
CA GLN A 277 -3.73 -30.86 -7.44
C GLN A 277 -4.73 -31.30 -8.53
N LEU A 278 -5.44 -30.35 -9.16
CA LEU A 278 -6.43 -30.62 -10.21
C LEU A 278 -5.92 -30.36 -11.64
N ILE A 279 -4.67 -29.92 -11.78
CA ILE A 279 -3.95 -29.73 -13.05
C ILE A 279 -2.92 -30.82 -13.22
#